data_6625b9591647a244affdfd6f49d5a765
#
_entry.id   6625b9591647a244affdfd6f49d5a765
#
_cell.length_a   1.000
_cell.length_b   1.000
_cell.length_c   1.000
_cell.angle_alpha   90.00
_cell.angle_beta   90.00
_cell.angle_gamma   90.00
#
_symmetry.space_group_name_H-M   'P 1'
#
loop_
_entity.id
_entity.type
_entity.pdbx_description
1 polymer ?
#
loop_
_entity_poly.entity_id
_entity_poly.type
_entity_poly.pdbx_seq_one_letter_code
_entity_poly.pdbx_strand_id
1 'polypeptide(L)'
;MGAISATLLSLLSCGDHLVADKTLYGCTFALIHETLPRFGIHADSADMTDMAQVKAAIRPDTKVVYFETTANPSMKVTDIAAVADYAHAQNPDCTVIVDNTFATPLLVQPLKLGADVVVHSATKYLNGHGDVVAGFSVARKEIMDKIRMIGLKDITGAVLGPQEAFLILRGLKTLKVRMDAVCANTQKVVDFLAGSKYVQKVFYPSLENHPDHTVATREMTRFGGVVSFEMGSFEEAKKVLNHVHLCALAVSLGDCKTLIQHPASMTHSMCTKEEIEAAGFSDRLIRLAVGLEDPDDIIADLQQAFEAAQN
;
A
#
# COMPACT_ATOMS: atom_id res chain seq x y z
N MET A 1 7.76 -5.89 7.78
CA MET A 1 9.12 -5.27 7.89
C MET A 1 10.23 -6.26 7.61
N GLY A 2 10.23 -7.50 8.17
CA GLY A 2 11.31 -8.47 7.93
C GLY A 2 11.66 -8.70 6.46
N ALA A 3 10.66 -8.83 5.58
CA ALA A 3 10.90 -8.97 4.13
C ALA A 3 11.53 -7.70 3.52
N ILE A 4 11.04 -6.51 3.90
CA ILE A 4 11.54 -5.23 3.37
C ILE A 4 12.99 -4.99 3.84
N SER A 5 13.26 -5.12 5.13
CA SER A 5 14.60 -4.90 5.68
C SER A 5 15.61 -5.94 5.15
N ALA A 6 15.22 -7.22 5.05
CA ALA A 6 16.07 -8.25 4.46
C ALA A 6 16.39 -7.94 2.98
N THR A 7 15.42 -7.45 2.23
CA THR A 7 15.60 -7.07 0.82
C THR A 7 16.54 -5.88 0.70
N LEU A 8 16.26 -4.76 1.38
CA LEU A 8 17.04 -3.54 1.26
C LEU A 8 18.48 -3.72 1.75
N LEU A 9 18.69 -4.35 2.92
CA LEU A 9 20.02 -4.55 3.50
C LEU A 9 20.87 -5.60 2.76
N SER A 10 20.26 -6.44 1.91
CA SER A 10 21.01 -7.36 1.05
C SER A 10 21.44 -6.74 -0.29
N LEU A 11 20.82 -5.63 -0.67
CA LEU A 11 21.05 -4.96 -1.96
C LEU A 11 21.80 -3.64 -1.83
N LEU A 12 21.83 -3.05 -0.64
CA LEU A 12 22.45 -1.75 -0.35
C LEU A 12 23.63 -1.90 0.61
N SER A 13 24.65 -1.11 0.39
CA SER A 13 25.85 -0.97 1.20
C SER A 13 26.09 0.49 1.57
N CYS A 14 27.03 0.73 2.48
CA CYS A 14 27.47 2.10 2.83
C CYS A 14 27.96 2.84 1.58
N GLY A 15 27.45 4.05 1.38
CA GLY A 15 27.73 4.91 0.20
C GLY A 15 26.73 4.72 -0.94
N ASP A 16 25.88 3.68 -0.91
CA ASP A 16 24.88 3.48 -1.95
C ASP A 16 23.72 4.49 -1.85
N HIS A 17 23.11 4.74 -3.00
CA HIS A 17 21.97 5.63 -3.15
C HIS A 17 20.70 4.85 -3.49
N LEU A 18 19.61 5.21 -2.80
CA LEU A 18 18.25 4.75 -3.13
C LEU A 18 17.31 5.93 -3.35
N VAL A 19 16.32 5.74 -4.21
CA VAL A 19 15.18 6.65 -4.37
C VAL A 19 13.91 5.94 -3.93
N ALA A 20 13.13 6.58 -3.07
CA ALA A 20 11.88 6.03 -2.56
C ALA A 20 10.70 6.94 -2.86
N ASP A 21 9.49 6.36 -2.95
CA ASP A 21 8.29 7.17 -2.97
C ASP A 21 8.20 7.97 -1.66
N LYS A 22 7.77 9.22 -1.77
CA LYS A 22 7.51 10.07 -0.60
C LYS A 22 6.30 9.62 0.21
N THR A 23 5.42 8.81 -0.38
CA THR A 23 4.21 8.27 0.28
C THR A 23 4.36 6.75 0.43
N LEU A 24 4.84 6.31 1.58
CA LEU A 24 5.09 4.91 1.91
C LEU A 24 4.38 4.51 3.20
N TYR A 25 4.23 3.20 3.39
CA TYR A 25 3.91 2.65 4.72
C TYR A 25 4.87 3.20 5.77
N GLY A 26 4.34 3.72 6.89
CA GLY A 26 5.12 4.49 7.87
C GLY A 26 6.38 3.79 8.38
N CYS A 27 6.34 2.47 8.63
CA CYS A 27 7.54 1.75 9.06
C CYS A 27 8.58 1.60 7.92
N THR A 28 8.15 1.56 6.67
CA THR A 28 9.07 1.56 5.52
C THR A 28 9.71 2.93 5.36
N PHE A 29 8.92 3.99 5.51
CA PHE A 29 9.42 5.37 5.51
C PHE A 29 10.50 5.57 6.58
N ALA A 30 10.20 5.20 7.84
CA ALA A 30 11.16 5.31 8.95
C ALA A 30 12.42 4.44 8.72
N LEU A 31 12.28 3.23 8.16
CA LEU A 31 13.44 2.43 7.79
C LEU A 31 14.33 3.16 6.80
N ILE A 32 13.75 3.70 5.72
CA ILE A 32 14.50 4.32 4.62
C ILE A 32 15.10 5.67 5.04
N HIS A 33 14.35 6.52 5.74
CA HIS A 33 14.76 7.90 6.02
C HIS A 33 15.42 8.13 7.38
N GLU A 34 15.20 7.24 8.36
CA GLU A 34 15.75 7.40 9.70
C GLU A 34 16.80 6.32 10.03
N THR A 35 16.58 5.09 9.55
CA THR A 35 17.44 3.96 9.95
C THR A 35 18.58 3.74 8.96
N LEU A 36 18.32 3.62 7.66
CA LEU A 36 19.36 3.35 6.66
C LEU A 36 20.45 4.43 6.58
N PRO A 37 20.16 5.74 6.77
CA PRO A 37 21.20 6.76 6.81
C PRO A 37 22.25 6.55 7.92
N ARG A 38 21.87 5.90 9.03
CA ARG A 38 22.80 5.53 10.11
C ARG A 38 23.84 4.49 9.68
N PHE A 39 23.58 3.77 8.57
CA PHE A 39 24.50 2.83 7.95
C PHE A 39 25.20 3.42 6.72
N GLY A 40 25.11 4.74 6.52
CA GLY A 40 25.74 5.43 5.40
C GLY A 40 25.05 5.22 4.05
N ILE A 41 23.78 4.81 4.04
CA ILE A 41 22.97 4.68 2.82
C ILE A 41 22.22 6.00 2.60
N HIS A 42 22.30 6.55 1.39
CA HIS A 42 21.67 7.82 1.04
C HIS A 42 20.29 7.59 0.40
N ALA A 43 19.27 8.26 0.93
CA ALA A 43 17.90 8.13 0.44
C ALA A 43 17.34 9.48 -0.01
N ASP A 44 16.91 9.55 -1.28
CA ASP A 44 16.12 10.65 -1.83
C ASP A 44 14.65 10.22 -1.98
N SER A 45 13.73 11.20 -1.89
CA SER A 45 12.30 10.99 -2.07
C SER A 45 11.79 11.67 -3.32
N ALA A 46 10.88 10.99 -4.05
CA ALA A 46 10.16 11.57 -5.17
C ALA A 46 8.68 11.14 -5.12
N ASP A 47 7.79 11.92 -5.71
CA ASP A 47 6.44 11.45 -6.03
C ASP A 47 6.55 10.50 -7.22
N MET A 48 6.38 9.19 -7.00
CA MET A 48 6.55 8.19 -8.06
C MET A 48 5.44 8.23 -9.11
N THR A 49 4.37 9.01 -8.90
CA THR A 49 3.35 9.28 -9.92
C THR A 49 3.72 10.45 -10.82
N ASP A 50 4.74 11.23 -10.46
CA ASP A 50 5.26 12.37 -11.25
C ASP A 50 6.61 12.01 -11.88
N MET A 51 6.59 11.64 -13.15
CA MET A 51 7.80 11.28 -13.90
C MET A 51 8.84 12.42 -14.00
N ALA A 52 8.48 13.68 -13.77
CA ALA A 52 9.47 14.75 -13.71
C ALA A 52 10.30 14.67 -12.41
N GLN A 53 9.65 14.39 -11.27
CA GLN A 53 10.34 14.15 -10.00
C GLN A 53 11.15 12.86 -10.05
N VAL A 54 10.60 11.77 -10.60
CA VAL A 54 11.32 10.50 -10.79
C VAL A 54 12.62 10.70 -11.56
N LYS A 55 12.54 11.43 -12.67
CA LYS A 55 13.72 11.73 -13.52
C LYS A 55 14.76 12.64 -12.84
N ALA A 56 14.31 13.51 -11.96
CA ALA A 56 15.21 14.38 -11.20
C ALA A 56 15.93 13.65 -10.06
N ALA A 57 15.27 12.64 -9.44
CA ALA A 57 15.81 11.92 -8.31
C ALA A 57 16.69 10.72 -8.69
N ILE A 58 16.34 9.97 -9.74
CA ILE A 58 17.11 8.79 -10.17
C ILE A 58 18.37 9.21 -10.91
N ARG A 59 19.53 8.77 -10.41
CA ARG A 59 20.87 9.07 -10.92
C ARG A 59 21.56 7.81 -11.47
N PRO A 60 22.64 7.94 -12.25
CA PRO A 60 23.41 6.78 -12.74
C PRO A 60 24.01 5.90 -11.63
N ASP A 61 24.16 6.40 -10.40
CA ASP A 61 24.65 5.68 -9.23
C ASP A 61 23.53 5.16 -8.32
N THR A 62 22.25 5.41 -8.66
CA THR A 62 21.10 4.88 -7.92
C THR A 62 21.07 3.36 -7.97
N LYS A 63 21.12 2.70 -6.81
CA LYS A 63 21.12 1.24 -6.69
C LYS A 63 19.73 0.64 -6.52
N VAL A 64 18.84 1.37 -5.84
CA VAL A 64 17.48 0.89 -5.57
C VAL A 64 16.47 2.00 -5.83
N VAL A 65 15.35 1.63 -6.44
CA VAL A 65 14.12 2.44 -6.48
C VAL A 65 13.03 1.66 -5.76
N TYR A 66 12.36 2.28 -4.78
CA TYR A 66 11.34 1.63 -3.96
C TYR A 66 10.04 2.42 -3.94
N PHE A 67 8.92 1.76 -4.25
CA PHE A 67 7.59 2.36 -4.20
C PHE A 67 6.49 1.31 -3.99
N GLU A 68 5.27 1.78 -3.72
CA GLU A 68 4.07 0.96 -3.59
C GLU A 68 3.25 0.99 -4.89
N THR A 69 2.61 -0.13 -5.25
CA THR A 69 1.69 -0.17 -6.41
C THR A 69 0.58 0.85 -6.27
N THR A 70 0.00 0.92 -5.05
CA THR A 70 -1.03 1.88 -4.67
C THR A 70 -0.66 2.48 -3.33
N ALA A 71 -0.48 3.78 -3.28
CA ALA A 71 -0.04 4.49 -2.08
C ALA A 71 -1.14 4.57 -1.01
N ASN A 72 -0.76 4.37 0.24
CA ASN A 72 -1.64 4.44 1.40
C ASN A 72 -1.45 5.77 2.15
N PRO A 73 -2.49 6.55 2.44
CA PRO A 73 -3.92 6.32 2.16
C PRO A 73 -4.45 7.04 0.91
N SER A 74 -3.59 7.72 0.16
CA SER A 74 -3.97 8.62 -0.94
C SER A 74 -4.55 7.91 -2.16
N MET A 75 -4.39 6.58 -2.25
CA MET A 75 -4.82 5.74 -3.38
C MET A 75 -4.18 6.09 -4.73
N LYS A 76 -3.09 6.87 -4.76
CA LYS A 76 -2.31 7.13 -5.96
C LYS A 76 -1.74 5.84 -6.53
N VAL A 77 -1.67 5.74 -7.86
CA VAL A 77 -1.17 4.55 -8.56
C VAL A 77 0.07 4.90 -9.37
N THR A 78 1.18 4.24 -9.06
CA THR A 78 2.46 4.46 -9.76
C THR A 78 2.47 3.70 -11.10
N ASP A 79 2.94 4.36 -12.17
CA ASP A 79 3.26 3.74 -13.46
C ASP A 79 4.53 2.89 -13.34
N ILE A 80 4.33 1.60 -12.99
CA ILE A 80 5.44 0.69 -12.69
C ILE A 80 6.35 0.55 -13.90
N ALA A 81 5.78 0.39 -15.10
CA ALA A 81 6.56 0.20 -16.32
C ALA A 81 7.40 1.45 -16.64
N ALA A 82 6.83 2.64 -16.55
CA ALA A 82 7.56 3.87 -16.85
C ALA A 82 8.70 4.14 -15.86
N VAL A 83 8.47 3.88 -14.55
CA VAL A 83 9.52 4.04 -13.53
C VAL A 83 10.64 3.01 -13.72
N ALA A 84 10.30 1.74 -13.95
CA ALA A 84 11.26 0.67 -14.15
C ALA A 84 12.12 0.89 -15.40
N ASP A 85 11.50 1.21 -16.53
CA ASP A 85 12.19 1.49 -17.79
C ASP A 85 13.18 2.64 -17.62
N TYR A 86 12.76 3.71 -16.93
CA TYR A 86 13.65 4.85 -16.70
C TYR A 86 14.80 4.51 -15.75
N ALA A 87 14.54 3.82 -14.64
CA ALA A 87 15.56 3.41 -13.67
C ALA A 87 16.65 2.54 -14.34
N HIS A 88 16.25 1.53 -15.10
CA HIS A 88 17.16 0.64 -15.80
C HIS A 88 17.92 1.35 -16.95
N ALA A 89 17.30 2.33 -17.60
CA ALA A 89 17.99 3.14 -18.61
C ALA A 89 19.07 4.03 -18.00
N GLN A 90 18.89 4.52 -16.76
CA GLN A 90 19.92 5.29 -16.05
C GLN A 90 21.03 4.40 -15.49
N ASN A 91 20.66 3.27 -14.91
CA ASN A 91 21.58 2.29 -14.35
C ASN A 91 21.03 0.87 -14.57
N PRO A 92 21.60 0.07 -15.47
CA PRO A 92 21.18 -1.32 -15.70
C PRO A 92 21.27 -2.23 -14.46
N ASP A 93 22.10 -1.86 -13.47
CA ASP A 93 22.26 -2.56 -12.20
C ASP A 93 21.32 -2.03 -11.10
N CYS A 94 20.49 -1.04 -11.40
CA CYS A 94 19.46 -0.55 -10.48
C CYS A 94 18.42 -1.63 -10.23
N THR A 95 18.03 -1.83 -8.98
CA THR A 95 16.98 -2.77 -8.59
C THR A 95 15.69 -2.02 -8.29
N VAL A 96 14.66 -2.27 -9.07
CA VAL A 96 13.31 -1.71 -8.85
C VAL A 96 12.50 -2.64 -7.95
N ILE A 97 12.12 -2.14 -6.78
CA ILE A 97 11.39 -2.87 -5.74
C ILE A 97 9.99 -2.29 -5.62
N VAL A 98 8.97 -3.12 -5.80
CA VAL A 98 7.56 -2.72 -5.70
C VAL A 98 6.90 -3.43 -4.53
N ASP A 99 6.35 -2.67 -3.60
CA ASP A 99 5.43 -3.23 -2.59
C ASP A 99 4.03 -3.37 -3.22
N ASN A 100 3.65 -4.62 -3.44
CA ASN A 100 2.40 -4.98 -4.11
C ASN A 100 1.33 -5.50 -3.12
N THR A 101 1.41 -5.06 -1.87
CA THR A 101 0.55 -5.53 -0.79
C THR A 101 -0.94 -5.28 -1.07
N PHE A 102 -1.31 -4.11 -1.59
CA PHE A 102 -2.71 -3.74 -1.85
C PHE A 102 -3.31 -4.49 -3.04
N ALA A 103 -2.51 -4.69 -4.08
CA ALA A 103 -3.01 -5.27 -5.33
C ALA A 103 -2.94 -6.80 -5.35
N THR A 104 -2.04 -7.43 -4.61
CA THR A 104 -1.74 -8.87 -4.71
C THR A 104 -1.30 -9.28 -6.13
N PRO A 105 -0.73 -10.47 -6.35
CA PRO A 105 -0.36 -10.91 -7.70
C PRO A 105 -1.55 -11.17 -8.62
N LEU A 106 -2.79 -11.10 -8.10
CA LEU A 106 -4.00 -11.28 -8.90
C LEU A 106 -4.42 -10.00 -9.64
N LEU A 107 -4.15 -8.84 -9.07
CA LEU A 107 -4.55 -7.56 -9.65
C LEU A 107 -3.42 -6.91 -10.43
N VAL A 108 -2.18 -6.98 -9.93
CA VAL A 108 -0.98 -6.45 -10.59
C VAL A 108 0.15 -7.46 -10.49
N GLN A 109 0.93 -7.59 -11.55
CA GLN A 109 2.13 -8.43 -11.59
C GLN A 109 3.37 -7.58 -11.90
N PRO A 110 3.97 -6.90 -10.91
CA PRO A 110 5.02 -5.92 -11.13
C PRO A 110 6.26 -6.47 -11.86
N LEU A 111 6.61 -7.75 -11.64
CA LEU A 111 7.73 -8.39 -12.37
C LEU A 111 7.51 -8.43 -13.88
N LYS A 112 6.25 -8.42 -14.36
CA LYS A 112 5.93 -8.35 -15.80
C LYS A 112 5.96 -6.93 -16.33
N LEU A 113 5.95 -5.95 -15.44
CA LEU A 113 6.00 -4.53 -15.73
C LEU A 113 7.41 -3.95 -15.54
N GLY A 114 8.42 -4.80 -15.38
CA GLY A 114 9.81 -4.39 -15.29
C GLY A 114 10.39 -4.28 -13.89
N ALA A 115 9.62 -4.49 -12.82
CA ALA A 115 10.17 -4.57 -11.47
C ALA A 115 11.11 -5.78 -11.32
N ASP A 116 12.14 -5.66 -10.49
CA ASP A 116 13.09 -6.74 -10.18
C ASP A 116 12.70 -7.53 -8.95
N VAL A 117 12.12 -6.84 -7.95
CA VAL A 117 11.68 -7.42 -6.69
C VAL A 117 10.28 -6.95 -6.38
N VAL A 118 9.45 -7.87 -5.93
CA VAL A 118 8.13 -7.57 -5.38
C VAL A 118 8.13 -7.95 -3.91
N VAL A 119 7.71 -7.02 -3.05
CA VAL A 119 7.47 -7.32 -1.63
C VAL A 119 5.98 -7.32 -1.33
N HIS A 120 5.60 -8.10 -0.34
CA HIS A 120 4.22 -8.18 0.15
C HIS A 120 4.20 -8.24 1.66
N SER A 121 3.32 -7.48 2.28
CA SER A 121 2.83 -7.83 3.61
C SER A 121 1.85 -9.00 3.49
N ALA A 122 2.31 -10.22 3.79
CA ALA A 122 1.44 -11.40 3.79
C ALA A 122 0.41 -11.37 4.93
N THR A 123 0.60 -10.48 5.90
CA THR A 123 -0.36 -10.10 6.95
C THR A 123 -1.73 -9.73 6.37
N LYS A 124 -1.74 -9.15 5.15
CA LYS A 124 -2.90 -8.59 4.46
C LYS A 124 -3.60 -9.66 3.62
N TYR A 125 -4.00 -9.33 2.41
CA TYR A 125 -4.77 -10.20 1.51
C TYR A 125 -4.18 -11.59 1.27
N LEU A 126 -2.86 -11.78 1.27
CA LEU A 126 -2.27 -13.09 1.00
C LEU A 126 -2.67 -14.12 2.06
N ASN A 127 -2.59 -13.77 3.33
CA ASN A 127 -3.19 -14.56 4.41
C ASN A 127 -4.72 -14.34 4.47
N GLY A 128 -5.16 -13.08 4.59
CA GLY A 128 -6.53 -12.63 4.47
C GLY A 128 -7.48 -12.96 5.62
N HIS A 129 -6.94 -13.32 6.80
CA HIS A 129 -7.74 -13.76 7.96
C HIS A 129 -7.40 -12.98 9.25
N GLY A 130 -6.50 -11.99 9.19
CA GLY A 130 -6.17 -11.13 10.34
C GLY A 130 -5.41 -11.80 11.48
N ASP A 131 -4.90 -13.01 11.30
CA ASP A 131 -4.34 -13.89 12.34
C ASP A 131 -2.84 -14.16 12.22
N VAL A 132 -2.15 -13.55 11.23
CA VAL A 132 -0.71 -13.71 10.98
C VAL A 132 -0.04 -12.40 10.64
N VAL A 133 1.16 -12.18 11.16
CA VAL A 133 2.06 -11.09 10.75
C VAL A 133 3.22 -11.68 9.98
N ALA A 134 3.31 -11.39 8.68
CA ALA A 134 4.33 -11.95 7.81
C ALA A 134 4.64 -11.08 6.59
N GLY A 135 5.77 -11.34 5.93
CA GLY A 135 6.14 -10.68 4.69
C GLY A 135 6.80 -11.65 3.71
N PHE A 136 6.67 -11.34 2.42
CA PHE A 136 7.32 -12.08 1.34
C PHE A 136 8.11 -11.13 0.44
N SER A 137 9.23 -11.64 -0.07
CA SER A 137 9.93 -11.06 -1.20
C SER A 137 9.95 -12.08 -2.35
N VAL A 138 9.75 -11.62 -3.56
CA VAL A 138 9.73 -12.43 -4.79
C VAL A 138 10.58 -11.74 -5.84
N ALA A 139 11.53 -12.45 -6.41
CA ALA A 139 12.44 -11.96 -7.46
C ALA A 139 13.02 -13.13 -8.25
N ARG A 140 13.82 -12.83 -9.28
CA ARG A 140 14.64 -13.84 -9.93
C ARG A 140 15.62 -14.50 -8.94
N LYS A 141 16.08 -15.72 -9.26
CA LYS A 141 16.86 -16.56 -8.34
C LYS A 141 18.11 -15.87 -7.79
N GLU A 142 18.85 -15.15 -8.62
CA GLU A 142 20.12 -14.50 -8.24
C GLU A 142 19.91 -13.42 -7.16
N ILE A 143 18.83 -12.66 -7.26
CA ILE A 143 18.44 -11.66 -6.25
C ILE A 143 17.92 -12.37 -4.99
N MET A 144 17.07 -13.39 -5.15
CA MET A 144 16.53 -14.12 -4.01
C MET A 144 17.62 -14.87 -3.23
N ASP A 145 18.67 -15.38 -3.88
CA ASP A 145 19.79 -16.00 -3.18
C ASP A 145 20.52 -14.97 -2.28
N LYS A 146 20.71 -13.73 -2.75
CA LYS A 146 21.25 -12.64 -1.92
C LYS A 146 20.33 -12.32 -0.74
N ILE A 147 19.04 -12.12 -1.00
CA ILE A 147 18.05 -11.80 0.04
C ILE A 147 18.01 -12.90 1.10
N ARG A 148 18.01 -14.18 0.69
CA ARG A 148 17.96 -15.31 1.62
C ARG A 148 19.25 -15.48 2.43
N MET A 149 20.40 -15.40 1.76
CA MET A 149 21.67 -15.71 2.41
C MET A 149 22.24 -14.55 3.20
N ILE A 150 22.11 -13.33 2.71
CA ILE A 150 22.61 -12.13 3.39
C ILE A 150 21.50 -11.51 4.25
N GLY A 151 20.43 -11.07 3.61
CA GLY A 151 19.37 -10.29 4.29
C GLY A 151 18.63 -11.09 5.36
N LEU A 152 18.18 -12.31 5.02
CA LEU A 152 17.40 -13.13 5.94
C LEU A 152 18.29 -13.90 6.93
N LYS A 153 19.26 -14.66 6.43
CA LYS A 153 20.07 -15.56 7.29
C LYS A 153 21.07 -14.79 8.13
N ASP A 154 21.86 -13.88 7.52
CA ASP A 154 23.01 -13.27 8.21
C ASP A 154 22.64 -11.96 8.95
N ILE A 155 21.60 -11.22 8.51
CA ILE A 155 21.28 -9.90 9.07
C ILE A 155 20.03 -9.96 9.96
N THR A 156 18.86 -10.32 9.41
CA THR A 156 17.58 -10.12 10.11
C THR A 156 17.12 -11.31 10.94
N GLY A 157 17.41 -12.53 10.50
CA GLY A 157 16.88 -13.75 11.13
C GLY A 157 15.34 -13.84 11.13
N ALA A 158 14.64 -13.04 10.30
CA ALA A 158 13.17 -12.91 10.28
C ALA A 158 12.49 -14.11 9.58
N VAL A 159 12.79 -15.32 10.06
CA VAL A 159 12.24 -16.57 9.52
C VAL A 159 10.84 -16.81 10.08
N LEU A 160 9.89 -17.18 9.19
CA LEU A 160 8.54 -17.56 9.61
C LEU A 160 8.56 -18.85 10.42
N GLY A 161 7.75 -18.90 11.49
CA GLY A 161 7.45 -20.13 12.18
C GLY A 161 6.60 -21.08 11.32
N PRO A 162 6.61 -22.39 11.63
CA PRO A 162 5.82 -23.37 10.88
C PRO A 162 4.31 -23.10 10.91
N GLN A 163 3.78 -22.59 12.03
CA GLN A 163 2.35 -22.27 12.19
C GLN A 163 1.94 -21.12 11.28
N GLU A 164 2.71 -20.03 11.27
CA GLU A 164 2.46 -18.88 10.40
C GLU A 164 2.55 -19.29 8.92
N ALA A 165 3.54 -20.08 8.55
CA ALA A 165 3.70 -20.59 7.19
C ALA A 165 2.50 -21.46 6.77
N PHE A 166 2.01 -22.33 7.68
CA PHE A 166 0.83 -23.15 7.44
C PHE A 166 -0.43 -22.29 7.21
N LEU A 167 -0.69 -21.31 8.08
CA LEU A 167 -1.85 -20.43 7.96
C LEU A 167 -1.83 -19.63 6.66
N ILE A 168 -0.68 -19.11 6.26
CA ILE A 168 -0.52 -18.39 4.99
C ILE A 168 -0.78 -19.32 3.80
N LEU A 169 -0.20 -20.52 3.78
CA LEU A 169 -0.45 -21.50 2.72
C LEU A 169 -1.93 -21.86 2.62
N ARG A 170 -2.63 -21.93 3.76
CA ARG A 170 -4.07 -22.14 3.81
C ARG A 170 -4.82 -20.92 3.25
N GLY A 171 -4.46 -19.71 3.67
CA GLY A 171 -5.06 -18.45 3.19
C GLY A 171 -4.93 -18.26 1.68
N LEU A 172 -3.77 -18.61 1.10
CA LEU A 172 -3.52 -18.52 -0.33
C LEU A 172 -4.49 -19.37 -1.18
N LYS A 173 -5.01 -20.48 -0.64
CA LYS A 173 -5.96 -21.35 -1.36
C LYS A 173 -7.27 -20.65 -1.69
N THR A 174 -7.66 -19.64 -0.92
CA THR A 174 -8.89 -18.85 -1.11
C THR A 174 -8.62 -17.44 -1.63
N LEU A 175 -7.37 -17.08 -1.91
CA LEU A 175 -6.99 -15.72 -2.31
C LEU A 175 -7.83 -15.22 -3.49
N LYS A 176 -7.99 -16.03 -4.54
CA LYS A 176 -8.74 -15.62 -5.72
C LYS A 176 -10.20 -15.33 -5.39
N VAL A 177 -10.87 -16.24 -4.69
CA VAL A 177 -12.29 -16.09 -4.34
C VAL A 177 -12.51 -14.86 -3.44
N ARG A 178 -11.61 -14.64 -2.46
CA ARG A 178 -11.66 -13.45 -1.60
C ARG A 178 -11.43 -12.15 -2.37
N MET A 179 -10.42 -12.11 -3.24
CA MET A 179 -10.16 -10.91 -4.03
C MET A 179 -11.27 -10.61 -5.04
N ASP A 180 -11.90 -11.66 -5.62
CA ASP A 180 -13.05 -11.49 -6.51
C ASP A 180 -14.22 -10.84 -5.75
N ALA A 181 -14.54 -11.33 -4.57
CA ALA A 181 -15.61 -10.78 -3.72
C ALA A 181 -15.28 -9.37 -3.21
N VAL A 182 -14.08 -9.18 -2.64
CA VAL A 182 -13.63 -7.89 -2.13
C VAL A 182 -13.67 -6.80 -3.20
N CYS A 183 -13.16 -7.06 -4.41
CA CYS A 183 -13.21 -6.07 -5.48
C CYS A 183 -14.64 -5.73 -5.92
N ALA A 184 -15.51 -6.73 -5.98
CA ALA A 184 -16.92 -6.52 -6.33
C ALA A 184 -17.66 -5.71 -5.25
N ASN A 185 -17.45 -6.06 -3.98
CA ASN A 185 -18.02 -5.34 -2.84
C ASN A 185 -17.52 -3.90 -2.79
N THR A 186 -16.20 -3.70 -2.98
CA THR A 186 -15.60 -2.37 -2.96
C THR A 186 -16.18 -1.48 -4.04
N GLN A 187 -16.39 -2.00 -5.26
CA GLN A 187 -16.98 -1.19 -6.33
C GLN A 187 -18.39 -0.70 -5.97
N LYS A 188 -19.25 -1.55 -5.39
CA LYS A 188 -20.58 -1.13 -4.91
C LYS A 188 -20.50 -0.04 -3.84
N VAL A 189 -19.57 -0.21 -2.89
CA VAL A 189 -19.35 0.80 -1.84
C VAL A 189 -18.83 2.11 -2.43
N VAL A 190 -17.93 2.06 -3.41
CA VAL A 190 -17.42 3.25 -4.12
C VAL A 190 -18.54 3.98 -4.85
N ASP A 191 -19.41 3.24 -5.54
CA ASP A 191 -20.55 3.82 -6.26
C ASP A 191 -21.51 4.54 -5.31
N PHE A 192 -21.76 3.96 -4.12
CA PHE A 192 -22.51 4.58 -3.05
C PHE A 192 -21.84 5.85 -2.52
N LEU A 193 -20.54 5.78 -2.20
CA LEU A 193 -19.78 6.91 -1.68
C LEU A 193 -19.73 8.08 -2.67
N ALA A 194 -19.53 7.79 -3.96
CA ALA A 194 -19.47 8.80 -5.01
C ALA A 194 -20.81 9.48 -5.25
N GLY A 195 -21.93 8.80 -4.99
CA GLY A 195 -23.29 9.37 -5.06
C GLY A 195 -23.77 10.02 -3.75
N SER A 196 -23.02 9.90 -2.66
CA SER A 196 -23.46 10.39 -1.34
C SER A 196 -23.28 11.89 -1.17
N LYS A 197 -24.33 12.58 -0.74
CA LYS A 197 -24.29 14.02 -0.41
C LYS A 197 -23.41 14.37 0.79
N TYR A 198 -23.01 13.38 1.59
CA TYR A 198 -22.18 13.55 2.79
C TYR A 198 -20.68 13.48 2.48
N VAL A 199 -20.30 12.89 1.37
CA VAL A 199 -18.91 12.67 0.96
C VAL A 199 -18.47 13.78 0.01
N GLN A 200 -17.36 14.42 0.32
CA GLN A 200 -16.82 15.52 -0.49
C GLN A 200 -15.99 15.02 -1.67
N LYS A 201 -15.23 13.94 -1.46
CA LYS A 201 -14.35 13.38 -2.45
C LYS A 201 -14.10 11.89 -2.16
N VAL A 202 -14.03 11.10 -3.21
CA VAL A 202 -13.67 9.67 -3.15
C VAL A 202 -12.36 9.47 -3.90
N PHE A 203 -11.45 8.72 -3.31
CA PHE A 203 -10.16 8.33 -3.89
C PHE A 203 -10.19 6.83 -4.16
N TYR A 204 -10.43 6.47 -5.41
CA TYR A 204 -10.41 5.07 -5.84
C TYR A 204 -10.10 5.01 -7.33
N PRO A 205 -9.16 4.16 -7.78
CA PRO A 205 -8.64 4.22 -9.14
C PRO A 205 -9.63 3.85 -10.24
N SER A 206 -10.80 3.25 -9.91
CA SER A 206 -11.86 3.00 -10.92
C SER A 206 -12.59 4.25 -11.38
N LEU A 207 -12.55 5.32 -10.60
CA LEU A 207 -13.24 6.55 -10.92
C LEU A 207 -12.51 7.29 -12.06
N GLU A 208 -13.24 7.72 -13.08
CA GLU A 208 -12.66 8.43 -14.24
C GLU A 208 -11.96 9.76 -13.86
N ASN A 209 -12.40 10.38 -12.75
CA ASN A 209 -11.79 11.61 -12.23
C ASN A 209 -10.59 11.35 -11.31
N HIS A 210 -10.20 10.10 -11.09
CA HIS A 210 -8.96 9.78 -10.37
C HIS A 210 -7.75 10.14 -11.24
N PRO A 211 -6.74 10.86 -10.71
CA PRO A 211 -5.61 11.35 -11.52
C PRO A 211 -4.87 10.23 -12.23
N ASP A 212 -4.77 9.06 -11.60
CA ASP A 212 -4.03 7.91 -12.13
C ASP A 212 -4.93 6.84 -12.77
N HIS A 213 -6.19 7.18 -13.10
CA HIS A 213 -7.17 6.23 -13.67
C HIS A 213 -6.63 5.51 -14.92
N THR A 214 -5.98 6.25 -15.81
CA THR A 214 -5.41 5.69 -17.05
C THR A 214 -4.31 4.67 -16.76
N VAL A 215 -3.41 4.96 -15.81
CA VAL A 215 -2.35 4.03 -15.38
C VAL A 215 -2.96 2.79 -14.74
N ALA A 216 -3.89 2.99 -13.79
CA ALA A 216 -4.56 1.90 -13.11
C ALA A 216 -5.31 0.97 -14.08
N THR A 217 -6.04 1.53 -15.06
CA THR A 217 -6.77 0.74 -16.07
C THR A 217 -5.80 -0.06 -16.97
N ARG A 218 -4.61 0.45 -17.23
CA ARG A 218 -3.60 -0.24 -18.04
C ARG A 218 -2.91 -1.38 -17.28
N GLU A 219 -2.56 -1.18 -16.00
CA GLU A 219 -1.69 -2.09 -15.25
C GLU A 219 -2.43 -3.01 -14.28
N MET A 220 -3.66 -2.67 -13.90
CA MET A 220 -4.46 -3.43 -12.94
C MET A 220 -5.60 -4.17 -13.63
N THR A 221 -5.86 -5.40 -13.21
CA THR A 221 -7.03 -6.16 -13.67
C THR A 221 -8.32 -5.72 -12.98
N ARG A 222 -8.24 -5.23 -11.76
CA ARG A 222 -9.26 -4.62 -10.90
C ARG A 222 -8.58 -3.74 -9.86
N PHE A 223 -9.32 -2.90 -9.16
CA PHE A 223 -8.75 -1.78 -8.38
C PHE A 223 -8.59 -2.04 -6.88
N GLY A 224 -8.84 -3.28 -6.42
CA GLY A 224 -8.58 -3.71 -5.05
C GLY A 224 -9.70 -3.45 -4.05
N GLY A 225 -9.39 -3.63 -2.77
CA GLY A 225 -10.37 -3.61 -1.67
C GLY A 225 -10.22 -2.42 -0.72
N VAL A 226 -9.43 -1.42 -1.07
CA VAL A 226 -9.24 -0.22 -0.23
C VAL A 226 -9.75 1.00 -0.97
N VAL A 227 -10.56 1.80 -0.31
CA VAL A 227 -11.05 3.09 -0.78
C VAL A 227 -10.82 4.13 0.31
N SER A 228 -10.48 5.36 -0.10
CA SER A 228 -10.42 6.50 0.80
C SER A 228 -11.43 7.55 0.38
N PHE A 229 -11.99 8.27 1.35
CA PHE A 229 -12.94 9.34 1.07
C PHE A 229 -12.84 10.47 2.11
N GLU A 230 -13.19 11.67 1.72
CA GLU A 230 -13.19 12.85 2.60
C GLU A 230 -14.61 13.23 3.03
N MET A 231 -14.75 13.52 4.33
CA MET A 231 -15.92 14.16 4.90
C MET A 231 -15.80 15.69 4.78
N GLY A 232 -16.86 16.43 5.17
CA GLY A 232 -16.85 17.89 5.17
C GLY A 232 -15.84 18.50 6.16
N SER A 233 -15.60 17.83 7.29
CA SER A 233 -14.66 18.27 8.34
C SER A 233 -14.08 17.10 9.11
N PHE A 234 -13.03 17.37 9.89
CA PHE A 234 -12.45 16.41 10.86
C PHE A 234 -13.49 15.93 11.88
N GLU A 235 -14.33 16.85 12.41
CA GLU A 235 -15.34 16.48 13.40
C GLU A 235 -16.43 15.58 12.81
N GLU A 236 -16.81 15.80 11.55
CA GLU A 236 -17.72 14.87 10.85
C GLU A 236 -17.07 13.50 10.64
N ALA A 237 -15.82 13.44 10.18
CA ALA A 237 -15.09 12.18 10.04
C ALA A 237 -15.02 11.40 11.37
N LYS A 238 -14.72 12.09 12.47
CA LYS A 238 -14.69 11.53 13.82
C LYS A 238 -16.06 11.01 14.27
N LYS A 239 -17.13 11.80 14.03
CA LYS A 239 -18.50 11.36 14.34
C LYS A 239 -18.88 10.12 13.56
N VAL A 240 -18.60 10.06 12.24
CA VAL A 240 -18.87 8.88 11.41
C VAL A 240 -18.19 7.65 11.99
N LEU A 241 -16.91 7.74 12.30
CA LEU A 241 -16.13 6.61 12.84
C LEU A 241 -16.64 6.12 14.20
N ASN A 242 -17.22 7.00 15.01
CA ASN A 242 -17.78 6.64 16.30
C ASN A 242 -19.22 6.04 16.21
N HIS A 243 -19.86 6.09 15.04
CA HIS A 243 -21.22 5.60 14.83
C HIS A 243 -21.32 4.38 13.92
N VAL A 244 -20.21 3.88 13.37
CA VAL A 244 -20.21 2.60 12.64
C VAL A 244 -20.42 1.43 13.63
N HIS A 245 -21.12 0.40 13.18
CA HIS A 245 -21.49 -0.77 13.98
C HIS A 245 -20.94 -2.07 13.38
N LEU A 246 -20.99 -2.21 12.07
CA LEU A 246 -20.48 -3.37 11.34
C LEU A 246 -19.00 -3.19 10.99
N CYS A 247 -18.65 -2.02 10.43
CA CYS A 247 -17.26 -1.69 10.08
C CYS A 247 -16.41 -1.57 11.35
N ALA A 248 -15.38 -2.39 11.48
CA ALA A 248 -14.53 -2.36 12.66
C ALA A 248 -13.57 -1.15 12.61
N LEU A 249 -13.65 -0.27 13.62
CA LEU A 249 -12.73 0.85 13.78
C LEU A 249 -11.35 0.31 14.19
N ALA A 250 -10.50 0.07 13.21
CA ALA A 250 -9.17 -0.49 13.40
C ALA A 250 -8.23 -0.14 12.24
N VAL A 251 -6.94 -0.13 12.55
CA VAL A 251 -5.88 -0.11 11.54
C VAL A 251 -5.81 -1.47 10.82
N SER A 252 -4.99 -1.58 9.79
CA SER A 252 -4.81 -2.74 8.94
C SER A 252 -5.75 -2.74 7.72
N LEU A 253 -5.70 -3.80 6.95
CA LEU A 253 -6.48 -4.01 5.71
C LEU A 253 -6.35 -5.47 5.26
N GLY A 254 -7.16 -5.88 4.31
CA GLY A 254 -7.03 -7.18 3.66
C GLY A 254 -7.47 -8.36 4.51
N ASP A 255 -8.26 -8.11 5.54
CA ASP A 255 -8.98 -9.10 6.35
C ASP A 255 -10.29 -9.51 5.66
N CYS A 256 -10.92 -10.55 6.15
CA CYS A 256 -12.31 -10.90 5.83
C CYS A 256 -13.31 -9.85 6.34
N LYS A 257 -12.94 -9.09 7.38
CA LYS A 257 -13.76 -8.02 7.96
C LYS A 257 -13.49 -6.68 7.31
N THR A 258 -14.53 -5.87 7.19
CA THR A 258 -14.42 -4.47 6.80
C THR A 258 -13.80 -3.66 7.92
N LEU A 259 -12.67 -3.01 7.61
CA LEU A 259 -11.93 -2.16 8.56
C LEU A 259 -12.03 -0.70 8.12
N ILE A 260 -12.34 0.18 9.07
CA ILE A 260 -12.42 1.62 8.84
C ILE A 260 -11.46 2.35 9.78
N GLN A 261 -10.82 3.40 9.30
CA GLN A 261 -9.88 4.18 10.13
C GLN A 261 -9.80 5.64 9.69
N HIS A 262 -9.31 6.48 10.61
CA HIS A 262 -8.88 7.84 10.36
C HIS A 262 -7.36 7.90 10.26
N PRO A 263 -6.76 7.97 9.05
CA PRO A 263 -5.31 7.89 8.90
C PRO A 263 -4.54 8.94 9.70
N ALA A 264 -5.00 10.21 9.69
CA ALA A 264 -4.31 11.31 10.36
C ALA A 264 -4.15 11.12 11.88
N SER A 265 -5.17 10.57 12.59
CA SER A 265 -5.08 10.36 14.04
C SER A 265 -4.65 8.95 14.46
N MET A 266 -4.52 8.01 13.52
CA MET A 266 -4.18 6.62 13.81
C MET A 266 -2.81 6.24 13.22
N THR A 267 -2.72 5.98 11.93
CA THR A 267 -1.48 5.50 11.29
C THR A 267 -0.44 6.62 11.06
N HIS A 268 -0.86 7.87 11.02
CA HIS A 268 -0.02 9.06 10.80
C HIS A 268 -0.07 10.03 11.99
N SER A 269 -0.42 9.54 13.18
CA SER A 269 -0.58 10.37 14.39
C SER A 269 0.69 11.08 14.85
N MET A 270 1.85 10.67 14.37
CA MET A 270 3.14 11.31 14.65
C MET A 270 3.52 12.37 13.59
N CYS A 271 2.77 12.45 12.47
CA CYS A 271 3.02 13.41 11.41
C CYS A 271 2.40 14.77 11.75
N THR A 272 3.06 15.84 11.34
CA THR A 272 2.49 17.19 11.39
C THR A 272 1.40 17.36 10.33
N LYS A 273 0.60 18.43 10.44
CA LYS A 273 -0.43 18.73 9.45
C LYS A 273 0.17 18.97 8.06
N GLU A 274 1.31 19.65 8.01
CA GLU A 274 2.05 19.93 6.78
C GLU A 274 2.57 18.64 6.12
N GLU A 275 3.03 17.68 6.92
CA GLU A 275 3.47 16.37 6.42
C GLU A 275 2.30 15.54 5.88
N ILE A 276 1.14 15.59 6.52
CA ILE A 276 -0.10 14.94 6.05
C ILE A 276 -0.53 15.54 4.70
N GLU A 277 -0.57 16.87 4.59
CA GLU A 277 -0.91 17.57 3.35
C GLU A 277 0.12 17.26 2.24
N ALA A 278 1.41 17.23 2.56
CA ALA A 278 2.47 16.84 1.63
C ALA A 278 2.37 15.39 1.15
N ALA A 279 1.83 14.49 1.98
CA ALA A 279 1.50 13.10 1.62
C ALA A 279 0.23 13.00 0.72
N GLY A 280 -0.45 14.12 0.45
CA GLY A 280 -1.56 14.22 -0.50
C GLY A 280 -2.94 13.86 0.07
N PHE A 281 -3.13 13.95 1.38
CA PHE A 281 -4.44 13.76 2.01
C PHE A 281 -4.67 14.78 3.14
N SER A 282 -5.90 14.84 3.65
CA SER A 282 -6.29 15.78 4.70
C SER A 282 -6.68 15.07 6.01
N ASP A 283 -6.82 15.84 7.09
CA ASP A 283 -7.37 15.37 8.37
C ASP A 283 -8.88 15.02 8.32
N ARG A 284 -9.51 15.15 7.16
CA ARG A 284 -10.91 14.79 6.91
C ARG A 284 -11.05 13.41 6.25
N LEU A 285 -9.91 12.78 5.93
CA LEU A 285 -9.87 11.53 5.20
C LEU A 285 -10.23 10.35 6.10
N ILE A 286 -11.13 9.52 5.61
CA ILE A 286 -11.42 8.18 6.13
C ILE A 286 -10.91 7.15 5.12
N ARG A 287 -10.25 6.11 5.59
CA ARG A 287 -9.87 4.95 4.78
C ARG A 287 -10.71 3.75 5.17
N LEU A 288 -11.32 3.10 4.18
CA LEU A 288 -12.10 1.88 4.32
C LEU A 288 -11.40 0.74 3.59
N ALA A 289 -11.13 -0.35 4.28
CA ALA A 289 -10.69 -1.61 3.70
C ALA A 289 -11.88 -2.58 3.71
N VAL A 290 -12.49 -2.79 2.57
CA VAL A 290 -13.72 -3.56 2.42
C VAL A 290 -13.43 -5.05 2.59
N GLY A 291 -14.26 -5.74 3.37
CA GLY A 291 -14.19 -7.16 3.65
C GLY A 291 -15.14 -8.01 2.79
N LEU A 292 -15.54 -9.13 3.35
CA LEU A 292 -16.39 -10.15 2.71
C LEU A 292 -17.84 -10.13 3.17
N GLU A 293 -18.22 -9.18 4.02
CA GLU A 293 -19.59 -8.96 4.45
C GLU A 293 -20.46 -8.59 3.22
N ASP A 294 -21.77 -8.70 3.38
CA ASP A 294 -22.69 -8.23 2.33
C ASP A 294 -22.45 -6.72 2.08
N PRO A 295 -22.16 -6.29 0.85
CA PRO A 295 -21.91 -4.88 0.57
C PRO A 295 -23.10 -3.97 0.89
N ASP A 296 -24.33 -4.46 0.84
CA ASP A 296 -25.51 -3.68 1.21
C ASP A 296 -25.57 -3.42 2.71
N ASP A 297 -25.09 -4.36 3.55
CA ASP A 297 -24.94 -4.17 4.99
C ASP A 297 -23.83 -3.17 5.32
N ILE A 298 -22.68 -3.21 4.59
CA ILE A 298 -21.62 -2.20 4.72
C ILE A 298 -22.14 -0.81 4.37
N ILE A 299 -22.89 -0.70 3.27
CA ILE A 299 -23.49 0.56 2.83
C ILE A 299 -24.52 1.07 3.86
N ALA A 300 -25.36 0.19 4.39
CA ALA A 300 -26.33 0.55 5.42
C ALA A 300 -25.64 1.08 6.70
N ASP A 301 -24.54 0.46 7.12
CA ASP A 301 -23.75 0.91 8.26
C ASP A 301 -23.13 2.29 8.03
N LEU A 302 -22.55 2.52 6.86
CA LEU A 302 -22.01 3.85 6.48
C LEU A 302 -23.11 4.90 6.39
N GLN A 303 -24.26 4.58 5.80
CA GLN A 303 -25.38 5.51 5.64
C GLN A 303 -25.90 6.00 7.00
N GLN A 304 -26.17 5.08 7.93
CA GLN A 304 -26.64 5.45 9.27
C GLN A 304 -25.57 6.26 10.04
N ALA A 305 -24.28 5.94 9.88
CA ALA A 305 -23.19 6.69 10.51
C ALA A 305 -23.07 8.10 9.93
N PHE A 306 -23.28 8.29 8.62
CA PHE A 306 -23.32 9.60 7.98
C PHE A 306 -24.50 10.44 8.48
N GLU A 307 -25.68 9.85 8.64
CA GLU A 307 -26.87 10.53 9.17
C GLU A 307 -26.69 10.93 10.64
N ALA A 308 -26.11 10.05 11.46
CA ALA A 308 -25.81 10.33 12.85
C ALA A 308 -24.78 11.46 13.02
N ALA A 309 -23.83 11.58 12.10
CA ALA A 309 -22.79 12.62 12.13
C ALA A 309 -23.33 14.02 11.87
N GLN A 310 -24.53 14.18 11.29
CA GLN A 310 -25.17 15.48 11.01
C GLN A 310 -25.93 16.04 12.23
N ASN A 311 -26.15 15.22 13.23
CA ASN A 311 -26.80 15.62 14.49
C ASN A 311 -25.72 15.91 15.56
#